data_9d0478884454b04a2bf686b53ffdbcdf
#
_entry.id   9d0478884454b04a2bf686b53ffdbcdf
#
_cell.length_a   1.000
_cell.length_b   1.000
_cell.length_c   1.000
_cell.angle_alpha   90.00
_cell.angle_beta   90.00
_cell.angle_gamma   90.00
#
_symmetry.space_group_name_H-M   'P 1'
#
loop_
_entity.id
_entity.type
_entity.pdbx_description
1 polymer ?
#
loop_
_entity_poly.entity_id
_entity_poly.type
_entity_poly.pdbx_seq_one_letter_code
_entity_poly.pdbx_strand_id
1 'polypeptide(L)'
;IKNKDHLGCCLVTGKEKQIIGRLHPVIKKVIGSHPKGALLVSFDKRSFESYGHDEGQGLNAPVSEYAAFAYGTALNCLLDDKKHVRMIGGTTIVYWAEKAKSAYQDIFNIFLSGEKESGRVSDQDLKGIITNILRGMPADLENVVIDPQEPFYILGLSPNAARLSVRFFLRNNFGKIL
;
A
#
# COMPACT_ATOMS: atom_id res chain seq x y z
N ILE A 1 -3.78 -16.81 -30.84
CA ILE A 1 -2.76 -15.76 -31.00
C ILE A 1 -1.79 -16.02 -29.84
N LYS A 2 -0.60 -16.59 -30.15
CA LYS A 2 0.48 -16.78 -29.15
C LYS A 2 0.90 -15.39 -28.69
N ASN A 3 0.67 -15.07 -27.40
CA ASN A 3 1.35 -13.94 -26.75
C ASN A 3 2.85 -14.13 -26.99
N LYS A 4 3.47 -13.23 -27.74
CA LYS A 4 4.93 -13.14 -27.75
C LYS A 4 5.31 -12.65 -26.37
N ASP A 5 5.98 -13.49 -25.59
CA ASP A 5 6.51 -13.09 -24.30
C ASP A 5 7.50 -11.95 -24.52
N HIS A 6 7.18 -10.77 -24.02
CA HIS A 6 8.09 -9.63 -24.06
C HIS A 6 9.07 -9.79 -22.89
N LEU A 7 10.31 -10.12 -23.21
CA LEU A 7 11.38 -10.19 -22.23
C LEU A 7 12.02 -8.82 -22.04
N GLY A 8 12.23 -8.43 -20.80
CA GLY A 8 12.84 -7.14 -20.46
C GLY A 8 13.39 -7.09 -19.04
N CYS A 9 13.96 -5.94 -18.68
CA CYS A 9 14.35 -5.65 -17.31
C CYS A 9 13.12 -5.17 -16.52
N CYS A 10 12.86 -5.79 -15.38
CA CYS A 10 11.75 -5.39 -14.52
C CYS A 10 12.13 -4.17 -13.68
N LEU A 11 11.37 -3.08 -13.80
CA LEU A 11 11.61 -1.83 -13.05
C LEU A 11 11.52 -2.01 -11.53
N VAL A 12 10.74 -2.98 -11.05
CA VAL A 12 10.54 -3.21 -9.62
C VAL A 12 11.66 -4.06 -9.02
N THR A 13 12.09 -5.11 -9.72
CA THR A 13 13.06 -6.07 -9.19
C THR A 13 14.47 -5.85 -9.70
N GLY A 14 14.66 -5.07 -10.75
CA GLY A 14 15.94 -4.90 -11.46
C GLY A 14 16.43 -6.16 -12.20
N LYS A 15 15.63 -7.24 -12.22
CA LYS A 15 16.01 -8.48 -12.88
C LYS A 15 15.80 -8.38 -14.39
N GLU A 16 16.82 -8.80 -15.13
CA GLU A 16 16.76 -8.90 -16.58
C GLU A 16 16.05 -10.18 -17.06
N LYS A 17 15.70 -10.20 -18.35
CA LYS A 17 15.06 -11.34 -19.04
C LYS A 17 13.79 -11.84 -18.33
N GLN A 18 13.05 -10.93 -17.74
CA GLN A 18 11.76 -11.23 -17.12
C GLN A 18 10.64 -11.10 -18.16
N ILE A 19 9.59 -11.91 -18.05
CA ILE A 19 8.37 -11.75 -18.83
C ILE A 19 7.66 -10.49 -18.31
N ILE A 20 7.55 -9.48 -19.17
CA ILE A 20 6.92 -8.20 -18.83
C ILE A 20 5.42 -8.29 -19.06
N GLY A 21 4.67 -7.92 -18.04
CA GLY A 21 3.21 -7.91 -18.07
C GLY A 21 2.68 -6.79 -18.97
N ARG A 22 1.88 -7.13 -19.96
CA ARG A 22 1.19 -6.14 -20.80
C ARG A 22 0.11 -5.40 -20.04
N LEU A 23 -0.57 -6.08 -19.12
CA LEU A 23 -1.63 -5.51 -18.27
C LEU A 23 -1.23 -5.63 -16.82
N HIS A 24 -1.43 -4.55 -16.08
CA HIS A 24 -1.27 -4.55 -14.64
C HIS A 24 -2.54 -5.02 -13.93
N PRO A 25 -2.44 -5.56 -12.70
CA PRO A 25 -3.59 -6.04 -11.95
C PRO A 25 -4.54 -4.92 -11.56
N VAL A 26 -5.81 -5.26 -11.51
CA VAL A 26 -6.87 -4.36 -11.02
C VAL A 26 -6.81 -4.29 -9.49
N ILE A 27 -6.80 -3.08 -8.96
CA ILE A 27 -6.90 -2.81 -7.54
C ILE A 27 -8.37 -2.55 -7.20
N LYS A 28 -8.88 -3.32 -6.25
CA LYS A 28 -10.29 -3.30 -5.81
C LYS A 28 -10.42 -2.57 -4.47
N LYS A 29 -11.67 -2.23 -4.11
CA LYS A 29 -12.02 -1.69 -2.79
C LYS A 29 -11.42 -0.33 -2.42
N VAL A 30 -10.82 0.40 -3.36
CA VAL A 30 -10.51 1.81 -3.14
C VAL A 30 -11.82 2.58 -3.15
N ILE A 31 -12.12 3.30 -2.08
CA ILE A 31 -13.40 3.98 -1.88
C ILE A 31 -13.60 5.04 -2.97
N GLY A 32 -14.78 5.03 -3.58
CA GLY A 32 -15.10 5.93 -4.70
C GLY A 32 -14.57 5.49 -6.07
N SER A 33 -13.83 4.38 -6.16
CA SER A 33 -13.43 3.80 -7.44
C SER A 33 -14.56 2.96 -8.07
N HIS A 34 -14.36 2.60 -9.35
CA HIS A 34 -15.32 1.73 -10.03
C HIS A 34 -15.48 0.38 -9.30
N PRO A 35 -16.70 -0.22 -9.20
CA PRO A 35 -16.92 -1.48 -8.47
C PRO A 35 -16.09 -2.66 -8.96
N LYS A 36 -15.72 -2.70 -10.25
CA LYS A 36 -14.79 -3.71 -10.80
C LYS A 36 -13.34 -3.45 -10.44
N GLY A 37 -13.05 -2.33 -9.78
CA GLY A 37 -11.74 -1.83 -9.43
C GLY A 37 -11.16 -0.86 -10.45
N ALA A 38 -9.95 -0.39 -10.19
CA ALA A 38 -9.23 0.57 -11.02
C ALA A 38 -7.76 0.18 -11.15
N LEU A 39 -7.08 0.71 -12.17
CA LEU A 39 -5.69 0.39 -12.46
C LEU A 39 -4.76 1.40 -11.79
N LEU A 40 -3.73 0.90 -11.12
CA LEU A 40 -2.65 1.74 -10.57
C LEU A 40 -1.68 2.18 -11.68
N VAL A 41 -1.38 1.27 -12.61
CA VAL A 41 -0.53 1.51 -13.78
C VAL A 41 -1.34 1.16 -15.03
N SER A 42 -1.46 2.11 -15.96
CA SER A 42 -2.28 1.94 -17.17
C SER A 42 -1.87 2.95 -18.26
N PHE A 43 -1.79 2.47 -19.50
CA PHE A 43 -1.46 3.23 -20.70
C PHE A 43 -2.50 2.92 -21.78
N ASP A 44 -3.67 3.53 -21.70
CA ASP A 44 -4.83 3.24 -22.57
C ASP A 44 -5.00 4.23 -23.73
N LYS A 45 -4.11 5.23 -23.83
CA LYS A 45 -4.11 6.22 -24.92
C LYS A 45 -2.73 6.37 -25.50
N ARG A 46 -2.64 6.58 -26.82
CA ARG A 46 -1.37 6.85 -27.53
C ARG A 46 -0.56 7.98 -26.91
N SER A 47 -1.21 9.01 -26.36
CA SER A 47 -0.53 10.11 -25.67
C SER A 47 0.25 9.71 -24.41
N PHE A 48 0.05 8.50 -23.91
CA PHE A 48 0.77 7.97 -22.75
C PHE A 48 1.87 6.98 -23.16
N GLU A 49 1.98 6.67 -24.44
CA GLU A 49 2.97 5.74 -24.99
C GLU A 49 4.19 6.53 -25.46
N SER A 50 5.36 5.93 -25.32
CA SER A 50 6.62 6.54 -25.71
C SER A 50 7.63 5.48 -26.17
N TYR A 51 8.68 5.92 -26.82
CA TYR A 51 9.80 5.06 -27.25
C TYR A 51 9.40 3.89 -28.15
N GLY A 52 8.38 4.06 -28.99
CA GLY A 52 7.98 3.04 -29.97
C GLY A 52 7.23 1.84 -29.37
N HIS A 53 6.72 1.97 -28.14
CA HIS A 53 5.85 0.97 -27.52
C HIS A 53 4.38 1.17 -27.86
N ASP A 54 4.08 1.43 -29.13
CA ASP A 54 2.74 1.61 -29.64
C ASP A 54 1.85 0.40 -29.29
N GLU A 55 0.67 0.67 -28.70
CA GLU A 55 -0.26 -0.35 -28.20
C GLU A 55 0.34 -1.29 -27.13
N GLY A 56 1.52 -0.97 -26.62
CA GLY A 56 2.27 -1.80 -25.68
C GLY A 56 1.71 -1.77 -24.25
N GLN A 57 0.82 -0.84 -23.93
CA GLN A 57 0.24 -0.68 -22.60
C GLN A 57 1.31 -0.77 -21.47
N GLY A 58 1.28 -1.82 -20.64
CA GLY A 58 2.23 -2.03 -19.54
C GLY A 58 3.70 -2.14 -19.98
N LEU A 59 4.00 -2.33 -21.25
CA LEU A 59 5.37 -2.31 -21.78
C LEU A 59 6.00 -0.90 -21.67
N ASN A 60 5.19 0.16 -21.55
CA ASN A 60 5.65 1.53 -21.29
C ASN A 60 6.18 1.74 -19.86
N ALA A 61 5.83 0.83 -18.95
CA ALA A 61 6.40 0.74 -17.60
C ALA A 61 6.70 -0.73 -17.32
N PRO A 62 7.84 -1.26 -17.82
CA PRO A 62 8.11 -2.69 -17.83
C PRO A 62 8.26 -3.25 -16.42
N VAL A 63 7.21 -3.89 -15.97
CA VAL A 63 7.13 -4.63 -14.70
C VAL A 63 6.88 -6.09 -15.03
N SER A 64 7.66 -7.00 -14.43
CA SER A 64 7.45 -8.42 -14.65
C SER A 64 6.06 -8.87 -14.19
N GLU A 65 5.49 -9.87 -14.86
CA GLU A 65 4.19 -10.45 -14.48
C GLU A 65 4.18 -10.87 -13.01
N TYR A 66 5.28 -11.43 -12.53
CA TYR A 66 5.43 -11.78 -11.11
C TYR A 66 5.35 -10.56 -10.19
N ALA A 67 6.10 -9.50 -10.48
CA ALA A 67 6.09 -8.29 -9.64
C ALA A 67 4.73 -7.58 -9.70
N ALA A 68 4.10 -7.55 -10.88
CA ALA A 68 2.76 -7.01 -11.07
C ALA A 68 1.73 -7.79 -10.24
N PHE A 69 1.75 -9.11 -10.32
CA PHE A 69 0.91 -9.99 -9.50
C PHE A 69 1.16 -9.77 -8.00
N ALA A 70 2.43 -9.72 -7.58
CA ALA A 70 2.80 -9.60 -6.18
C ALA A 70 2.27 -8.29 -5.56
N TYR A 71 2.54 -7.12 -6.18
CA TYR A 71 2.05 -5.86 -5.62
C TYR A 71 0.53 -5.75 -5.66
N GLY A 72 -0.10 -6.24 -6.73
CA GLY A 72 -1.55 -6.19 -6.87
C GLY A 72 -2.26 -7.06 -5.83
N THR A 73 -1.73 -8.26 -5.58
CA THR A 73 -2.24 -9.15 -4.54
C THR A 73 -2.05 -8.55 -3.15
N ALA A 74 -0.84 -8.07 -2.84
CA ALA A 74 -0.55 -7.46 -1.54
C ALA A 74 -1.46 -6.25 -1.27
N LEU A 75 -1.59 -5.34 -2.23
CA LEU A 75 -2.43 -4.16 -2.07
C LEU A 75 -3.92 -4.52 -1.94
N ASN A 76 -4.41 -5.48 -2.72
CA ASN A 76 -5.78 -5.95 -2.59
C ASN A 76 -6.04 -6.63 -1.23
N CYS A 77 -5.08 -7.38 -0.69
CA CYS A 77 -5.17 -7.96 0.65
C CYS A 77 -5.22 -6.87 1.73
N LEU A 78 -4.37 -5.85 1.65
CA LEU A 78 -4.39 -4.73 2.59
C LEU A 78 -5.71 -3.95 2.53
N LEU A 79 -6.23 -3.70 1.32
CA LEU A 79 -7.51 -3.01 1.12
C LEU A 79 -8.72 -3.83 1.58
N ASP A 80 -8.59 -5.14 1.71
CA ASP A 80 -9.63 -6.02 2.22
C ASP A 80 -9.72 -6.02 3.75
N ASP A 81 -8.63 -5.77 4.42
CA ASP A 81 -8.56 -5.75 5.88
C ASP A 81 -8.80 -4.32 6.42
N LYS A 82 -9.91 -4.14 7.13
CA LYS A 82 -10.29 -2.86 7.75
C LYS A 82 -9.23 -2.32 8.73
N LYS A 83 -8.37 -3.17 9.27
CA LYS A 83 -7.27 -2.76 10.14
C LYS A 83 -6.17 -2.00 9.42
N HIS A 84 -6.07 -2.15 8.10
CA HIS A 84 -5.06 -1.55 7.25
C HIS A 84 -5.56 -0.36 6.45
N VAL A 85 -6.84 0.03 6.58
CA VAL A 85 -7.47 1.02 5.71
C VAL A 85 -8.28 2.05 6.51
N ARG A 86 -8.12 3.32 6.15
CA ARG A 86 -9.00 4.42 6.58
C ARG A 86 -9.28 5.35 5.41
N MET A 87 -10.43 6.03 5.48
CA MET A 87 -10.76 7.10 4.54
C MET A 87 -10.65 8.44 5.23
N ILE A 88 -9.85 9.34 4.67
CA ILE A 88 -9.69 10.70 5.15
C ILE A 88 -9.79 11.65 3.97
N GLY A 89 -10.74 12.58 4.01
CA GLY A 89 -10.90 13.63 3.00
C GLY A 89 -11.01 13.13 1.55
N GLY A 90 -11.67 11.98 1.30
CA GLY A 90 -11.81 11.41 -0.05
C GLY A 90 -10.56 10.63 -0.54
N THR A 91 -9.56 10.44 0.32
CA THR A 91 -8.38 9.62 0.05
C THR A 91 -8.47 8.33 0.86
N THR A 92 -8.31 7.20 0.20
CA THR A 92 -8.16 5.90 0.86
C THR A 92 -6.71 5.77 1.34
N ILE A 93 -6.51 5.72 2.64
CA ILE A 93 -5.21 5.56 3.26
C ILE A 93 -5.02 4.10 3.61
N VAL A 94 -3.95 3.49 3.08
CA VAL A 94 -3.53 2.12 3.36
C VAL A 94 -2.23 2.18 4.14
N TYR A 95 -2.10 1.41 5.21
CA TYR A 95 -0.90 1.44 6.06
C TYR A 95 -0.54 0.06 6.59
N TRP A 96 0.76 -0.18 6.81
CA TRP A 96 1.29 -1.44 7.30
C TRP A 96 2.67 -1.29 7.93
N ALA A 97 3.00 -2.17 8.86
CA ALA A 97 4.35 -2.37 9.36
C ALA A 97 5.09 -3.41 8.50
N GLU A 98 6.41 -3.34 8.42
CA GLU A 98 7.21 -4.33 7.69
C GLU A 98 7.09 -5.72 8.33
N LYS A 99 7.15 -5.79 9.66
CA LYS A 99 6.80 -7.02 10.39
C LYS A 99 5.28 -7.12 10.52
N ALA A 100 4.73 -8.25 10.14
CA ALA A 100 3.29 -8.52 10.12
C ALA A 100 2.72 -8.69 11.56
N LYS A 101 2.82 -7.66 12.40
CA LYS A 101 2.22 -7.61 13.73
C LYS A 101 1.06 -6.62 13.74
N SER A 102 -0.16 -7.08 14.00
CA SER A 102 -1.37 -6.24 13.99
C SER A 102 -1.34 -5.09 15.01
N ALA A 103 -0.55 -5.22 16.08
CA ALA A 103 -0.47 -4.22 17.14
C ALA A 103 -0.01 -2.83 16.65
N TYR A 104 0.80 -2.74 15.61
CA TYR A 104 1.19 -1.46 14.99
C TYR A 104 -0.01 -0.77 14.33
N GLN A 105 -0.82 -1.54 13.61
CA GLN A 105 -2.02 -1.03 12.95
C GLN A 105 -3.08 -0.62 13.99
N ASP A 106 -3.22 -1.38 15.06
CA ASP A 106 -4.18 -1.09 16.13
C ASP A 106 -3.81 0.25 16.81
N ILE A 107 -2.52 0.49 17.15
CA ILE A 107 -2.04 1.76 17.70
C ILE A 107 -2.24 2.90 16.71
N PHE A 108 -1.89 2.71 15.45
CA PHE A 108 -2.03 3.73 14.42
C PHE A 108 -3.50 4.09 14.16
N ASN A 109 -4.40 3.10 14.19
CA ASN A 109 -5.84 3.31 14.10
C ASN A 109 -6.37 4.19 15.25
N ILE A 110 -5.96 3.88 16.48
CA ILE A 110 -6.36 4.68 17.65
C ILE A 110 -5.83 6.11 17.53
N PHE A 111 -4.59 6.27 17.06
CA PHE A 111 -4.00 7.60 16.81
C PHE A 111 -4.79 8.41 15.78
N LEU A 112 -5.24 7.78 14.68
CA LEU A 112 -5.98 8.46 13.60
C LEU A 112 -7.42 8.78 13.98
N SER A 113 -8.12 7.87 14.67
CA SER A 113 -9.56 8.00 14.95
C SER A 113 -9.86 8.62 16.30
N GLY A 114 -8.91 8.56 17.23
CA GLY A 114 -9.18 8.84 18.65
C GLY A 114 -10.15 7.85 19.30
N GLU A 115 -10.65 6.88 18.54
CA GLU A 115 -11.62 5.86 18.98
C GLU A 115 -10.92 4.54 19.28
N LYS A 116 -11.32 3.92 20.38
CA LYS A 116 -10.88 2.57 20.74
C LYS A 116 -11.79 1.54 20.09
N GLU A 117 -11.24 0.67 19.27
CA GLU A 117 -11.90 -0.60 18.98
C GLU A 117 -11.74 -1.49 20.21
N SER A 118 -12.80 -1.57 21.03
CA SER A 118 -12.95 -2.44 22.21
C SER A 118 -12.03 -2.18 23.42
N GLY A 119 -12.64 -2.02 24.56
CA GLY A 119 -12.14 -1.74 25.92
C GLY A 119 -11.09 -2.67 26.56
N ARG A 120 -10.07 -3.09 25.81
CA ARG A 120 -9.00 -3.98 26.27
C ARG A 120 -7.84 -3.24 26.97
N VAL A 121 -7.59 -1.99 26.62
CA VAL A 121 -6.48 -1.21 27.18
C VAL A 121 -7.04 0.08 27.79
N SER A 122 -6.61 0.43 29.00
CA SER A 122 -7.03 1.66 29.65
C SER A 122 -6.46 2.89 28.94
N ASP A 123 -7.13 4.08 29.08
CA ASP A 123 -6.64 5.32 28.49
C ASP A 123 -5.26 5.72 29.01
N GLN A 124 -4.97 5.37 30.25
CA GLN A 124 -3.72 5.71 30.90
C GLN A 124 -2.57 4.83 30.38
N ASP A 125 -2.82 3.54 30.18
CA ASP A 125 -1.84 2.61 29.60
C ASP A 125 -1.53 2.98 28.15
N LEU A 126 -2.56 3.30 27.38
CA LEU A 126 -2.40 3.70 25.98
C LEU A 126 -1.58 4.99 25.83
N LYS A 127 -1.85 6.01 26.66
CA LYS A 127 -1.05 7.24 26.72
C LYS A 127 0.41 6.95 27.09
N GLY A 128 0.64 6.02 28.02
CA GLY A 128 1.97 5.56 28.40
C GLY A 128 2.70 4.90 27.23
N ILE A 129 2.03 3.99 26.51
CA ILE A 129 2.55 3.31 25.32
C ILE A 129 2.95 4.32 24.24
N ILE A 130 2.04 5.20 23.85
CA ILE A 130 2.29 6.22 22.82
C ILE A 130 3.44 7.14 23.27
N THR A 131 3.47 7.57 24.52
CA THR A 131 4.54 8.43 25.03
C THR A 131 5.91 7.76 24.95
N ASN A 132 6.01 6.47 25.27
CA ASN A 132 7.26 5.72 25.16
C ASN A 132 7.70 5.60 23.70
N ILE A 133 6.77 5.26 22.80
CA ILE A 133 7.05 5.16 21.36
C ILE A 133 7.57 6.48 20.79
N LEU A 134 6.93 7.60 21.12
CA LEU A 134 7.35 8.95 20.71
C LEU A 134 8.74 9.35 21.25
N ARG A 135 9.13 8.81 22.42
CA ARG A 135 10.48 8.97 22.98
C ARG A 135 11.51 8.00 22.39
N GLY A 136 11.12 7.17 21.42
CA GLY A 136 11.98 6.17 20.81
C GLY A 136 12.23 4.95 21.68
N MET A 137 11.44 4.74 22.73
CA MET A 137 11.53 3.58 23.61
C MET A 137 10.50 2.52 23.23
N PRO A 138 10.89 1.23 23.27
CA PRO A 138 9.94 0.14 23.10
C PRO A 138 8.80 0.20 24.12
N ALA A 139 7.64 -0.27 23.73
CA ALA A 139 6.47 -0.36 24.59
C ALA A 139 5.78 -1.71 24.42
N ASP A 140 5.14 -2.22 25.46
CA ASP A 140 4.39 -3.47 25.41
C ASP A 140 2.90 -3.19 25.24
N LEU A 141 2.31 -3.84 24.24
CA LEU A 141 0.87 -3.89 24.04
C LEU A 141 0.42 -5.36 23.99
N GLU A 142 -0.35 -5.80 24.99
CA GLU A 142 -0.91 -7.17 25.06
C GLU A 142 0.15 -8.27 24.79
N ASN A 143 1.31 -8.18 25.44
CA ASN A 143 2.48 -9.08 25.27
C ASN A 143 3.18 -8.99 23.89
N VAL A 144 2.89 -7.94 23.13
CA VAL A 144 3.61 -7.64 21.88
C VAL A 144 4.52 -6.44 22.10
N VAL A 145 5.82 -6.65 22.00
CA VAL A 145 6.79 -5.54 22.03
C VAL A 145 6.67 -4.72 20.75
N ILE A 146 6.36 -3.45 20.90
CA ILE A 146 6.31 -2.44 19.84
C ILE A 146 7.66 -1.75 19.78
N ASP A 147 8.36 -1.94 18.68
CA ASP A 147 9.63 -1.29 18.40
C ASP A 147 9.38 0.03 17.66
N PRO A 148 9.73 1.20 18.23
CA PRO A 148 9.56 2.48 17.54
C PRO A 148 10.42 2.61 16.28
N GLN A 149 11.45 1.77 16.11
CA GLN A 149 12.31 1.76 14.92
C GLN A 149 11.74 0.88 13.78
N GLU A 150 10.66 0.16 14.02
CA GLU A 150 10.02 -0.67 12.98
C GLU A 150 9.63 0.17 11.76
N PRO A 151 10.00 -0.22 10.53
CA PRO A 151 9.55 0.45 9.32
C PRO A 151 8.04 0.38 9.19
N PHE A 152 7.43 1.54 9.00
CA PHE A 152 6.00 1.69 8.80
C PHE A 152 5.73 2.47 7.53
N TYR A 153 4.71 2.05 6.80
CA TYR A 153 4.38 2.56 5.47
C TYR A 153 2.96 3.10 5.44
N ILE A 154 2.76 4.21 4.75
CA ILE A 154 1.44 4.81 4.52
C ILE A 154 1.32 5.17 3.05
N LEU A 155 0.28 4.68 2.39
CA LEU A 155 -0.04 4.92 0.99
C LEU A 155 -1.41 5.59 0.87
N GLY A 156 -1.45 6.78 0.30
CA GLY A 156 -2.68 7.50 -0.02
C GLY A 156 -3.11 7.26 -1.46
N LEU A 157 -4.30 6.70 -1.65
CA LEU A 157 -4.90 6.41 -2.95
C LEU A 157 -6.18 7.22 -3.15
N SER A 158 -6.36 7.75 -4.35
CA SER A 158 -7.57 8.47 -4.74
C SER A 158 -8.06 7.96 -6.10
N PRO A 159 -9.37 7.76 -6.28
CA PRO A 159 -9.92 7.36 -7.57
C PRO A 159 -9.75 8.49 -8.60
N ASN A 160 -9.43 8.11 -9.83
CA ASN A 160 -9.36 8.98 -10.99
C ASN A 160 -9.96 8.24 -12.20
N ALA A 161 -11.27 8.30 -12.33
CA ALA A 161 -12.04 7.51 -13.30
C ALA A 161 -11.72 6.00 -13.19
N ALA A 162 -11.21 5.38 -14.26
CA ALA A 162 -10.85 3.95 -14.28
C ALA A 162 -9.44 3.68 -13.70
N ARG A 163 -8.76 4.70 -13.16
CA ARG A 163 -7.41 4.63 -12.63
C ARG A 163 -7.36 5.05 -11.17
N LEU A 164 -6.23 4.79 -10.54
CA LEU A 164 -5.89 5.29 -9.21
C LEU A 164 -4.75 6.29 -9.30
N SER A 165 -4.85 7.35 -8.53
CA SER A 165 -3.75 8.27 -8.29
C SER A 165 -3.13 7.98 -6.94
N VAL A 166 -1.81 7.82 -6.89
CA VAL A 166 -1.05 7.86 -5.65
C VAL A 166 -0.94 9.32 -5.22
N ARG A 167 -1.54 9.67 -4.10
CA ARG A 167 -1.49 11.02 -3.54
C ARG A 167 -0.21 11.26 -2.78
N PHE A 168 0.19 10.26 -2.01
CA PHE A 168 1.46 10.26 -1.28
C PHE A 168 1.85 8.82 -0.93
N PHE A 169 3.13 8.65 -0.69
CA PHE A 169 3.71 7.44 -0.11
C PHE A 169 4.73 7.85 0.93
N LEU A 170 4.52 7.41 2.16
CA LEU A 170 5.41 7.71 3.29
C LEU A 170 6.01 6.40 3.80
N ARG A 171 7.30 6.44 4.06
CA ARG A 171 8.03 5.38 4.75
C ARG A 171 8.87 6.02 5.84
N ASN A 172 8.67 5.61 7.07
CA ASN A 172 9.50 6.04 8.19
C ASN A 172 9.45 4.98 9.31
N ASN A 173 10.24 5.20 10.35
CA ASN A 173 10.13 4.44 11.57
C ASN A 173 8.80 4.75 12.27
N PHE A 174 8.18 3.75 12.89
CA PHE A 174 6.86 3.88 13.50
C PHE A 174 6.76 5.03 14.50
N GLY A 175 7.78 5.18 15.36
CA GLY A 175 7.82 6.26 16.35
C GLY A 175 7.95 7.69 15.76
N LYS A 176 8.31 7.83 14.47
CA LYS A 176 8.33 9.11 13.77
C LYS A 176 7.06 9.39 12.97
N ILE A 177 6.20 8.39 12.83
CA ILE A 177 4.93 8.50 12.11
C ILE A 177 3.80 8.89 13.07
N LEU A 178 3.88 8.46 14.33
CA LEU A 178 2.99 8.88 15.40
C LEU A 178 3.30 10.30 15.86
#